data_41d77e2467d13eead7e00beed530c41b
#
_entry.id   41d77e2467d13eead7e00beed530c41b
#
_cell.length_a   1.000
_cell.length_b   1.000
_cell.length_c   1.000
_cell.angle_alpha   90.00
_cell.angle_beta   90.00
_cell.angle_gamma   90.00
#
_symmetry.space_group_name_H-M   'P 1'
#
loop_
_entity.id
_entity.type
_entity.pdbx_description
1 polymer ?
#
loop_
_entity_poly.entity_id
_entity_poly.type
_entity_poly.pdbx_seq_one_letter_code
_entity_poly.pdbx_strand_id
1 'polypeptide(L)'
;MVNVGDALPDSTLASDSGPVKLRDHVGKTLVVYFYPKDETPGCTKEACSFRDSYEDFTAAGAEVIGISRDDASSHAGFKANHKLPFTLLSDTDGSVATQWGVKKTFGLIPGRVTFVFDKAGVCKSRFESQIRVGKHVDEALALVKKLAA
;
A
#
# COMPACT_ATOMS: atom_id res chain seq x y z
N MET A 1 -8.26 -13.48 -3.99
CA MET A 1 -8.00 -12.95 -2.63
C MET A 1 -6.57 -13.24 -2.24
N VAL A 2 -5.91 -12.29 -1.60
CA VAL A 2 -4.53 -12.46 -1.14
C VAL A 2 -4.53 -12.69 0.38
N ASN A 3 -4.03 -13.83 0.80
CA ASN A 3 -3.87 -14.21 2.21
C ASN A 3 -2.41 -14.47 2.53
N VAL A 4 -2.09 -14.54 3.81
CA VAL A 4 -0.75 -14.93 4.26
C VAL A 4 -0.37 -16.28 3.64
N GLY A 5 0.79 -16.34 3.01
CA GLY A 5 1.27 -17.50 2.26
C GLY A 5 1.08 -17.43 0.76
N ASP A 6 0.24 -16.52 0.27
CA ASP A 6 -0.02 -16.38 -1.16
C ASP A 6 1.07 -15.55 -1.85
N ALA A 7 1.28 -15.80 -3.13
CA ALA A 7 2.21 -15.03 -3.94
C ALA A 7 1.63 -13.66 -4.30
N LEU A 8 2.51 -12.67 -4.46
CA LEU A 8 2.17 -11.35 -4.99
C LEU A 8 1.54 -11.50 -6.37
N PRO A 9 0.30 -11.02 -6.58
CA PRO A 9 -0.33 -11.10 -7.91
C PRO A 9 0.41 -10.30 -8.96
N ASP A 10 0.29 -10.74 -10.22
CA ASP A 10 0.86 -10.05 -11.37
C ASP A 10 -0.09 -8.92 -11.80
N SER A 11 -0.02 -7.79 -11.10
CA SER A 11 -0.89 -6.64 -11.36
C SER A 11 -0.06 -5.46 -11.88
N THR A 12 -0.58 -4.80 -12.92
CA THR A 12 -0.01 -3.57 -13.47
C THR A 12 -1.03 -2.46 -13.33
N LEU A 13 -0.63 -1.36 -12.70
CA LEU A 13 -1.48 -0.21 -12.44
C LEU A 13 -0.81 1.09 -12.86
N ALA A 14 -1.63 2.08 -13.21
CA ALA A 14 -1.14 3.40 -13.57
C ALA A 14 -0.61 4.15 -12.35
N SER A 15 0.38 5.01 -12.57
CA SER A 15 0.89 5.96 -11.59
C SER A 15 1.07 7.33 -12.24
N ASP A 16 1.46 8.33 -11.47
CA ASP A 16 1.79 9.67 -12.00
C ASP A 16 3.04 9.67 -12.90
N SER A 17 3.84 8.60 -12.87
CA SER A 17 5.04 8.43 -13.70
C SER A 17 4.92 7.28 -14.71
N GLY A 18 3.70 6.79 -14.96
CA GLY A 18 3.44 5.72 -15.92
C GLY A 18 3.05 4.40 -15.27
N PRO A 19 2.86 3.33 -16.06
CA PRO A 19 2.47 2.03 -15.53
C PRO A 19 3.52 1.42 -14.61
N VAL A 20 3.08 0.79 -13.53
CA VAL A 20 3.93 0.08 -12.57
C VAL A 20 3.45 -1.37 -12.46
N LYS A 21 4.37 -2.29 -12.69
CA LYS A 21 4.13 -3.72 -12.54
C LYS A 21 4.61 -4.14 -11.15
N LEU A 22 3.69 -4.60 -10.31
CA LEU A 22 4.02 -4.92 -8.91
C LEU A 22 5.10 -6.00 -8.78
N ARG A 23 5.11 -7.00 -9.66
CA ARG A 23 6.11 -8.07 -9.63
C ARG A 23 7.53 -7.60 -9.92
N ASP A 24 7.72 -6.42 -10.50
CA ASP A 24 9.06 -5.85 -10.69
C ASP A 24 9.74 -5.51 -9.35
N HIS A 25 8.97 -5.44 -8.27
CA HIS A 25 9.50 -5.21 -6.92
C HIS A 25 9.91 -6.50 -6.18
N VAL A 26 9.70 -7.68 -6.76
CA VAL A 26 10.21 -8.94 -6.18
C VAL A 26 11.75 -8.85 -6.10
N GLY A 27 12.29 -9.26 -4.96
CA GLY A 27 13.69 -9.04 -4.61
C GLY A 27 13.86 -8.05 -3.46
N LYS A 28 12.82 -7.26 -3.19
CA LYS A 28 12.71 -6.39 -2.02
C LYS A 28 11.48 -6.79 -1.20
N THR A 29 11.51 -6.51 0.09
CA THR A 29 10.31 -6.56 0.92
C THR A 29 9.37 -5.46 0.44
N LEU A 30 8.10 -5.77 0.21
CA LEU A 30 7.13 -4.84 -0.35
C LEU A 30 5.96 -4.65 0.61
N VAL A 31 5.68 -3.39 0.95
CA VAL A 31 4.49 -2.99 1.69
C VAL A 31 3.51 -2.37 0.71
N VAL A 32 2.33 -2.98 0.57
CA VAL A 32 1.25 -2.47 -0.29
C VAL A 32 0.06 -2.15 0.59
N TYR A 33 -0.36 -0.88 0.62
CA TYR A 33 -1.54 -0.52 1.38
C TYR A 33 -2.63 0.04 0.47
N PHE A 34 -3.84 -0.48 0.64
CA PHE A 34 -5.04 0.03 0.00
C PHE A 34 -5.72 1.01 0.94
N TYR A 35 -6.15 2.15 0.41
CA TYR A 35 -6.82 3.19 1.19
C TYR A 35 -8.00 3.78 0.42
N PRO A 36 -8.99 4.37 1.12
CA PRO A 36 -10.23 4.81 0.47
C PRO A 36 -10.07 5.93 -0.54
N LYS A 37 -9.39 7.04 -0.21
CA LYS A 37 -9.35 8.21 -1.09
C LYS A 37 -8.27 9.21 -0.69
N ASP A 38 -7.59 9.77 -1.72
CA ASP A 38 -6.62 10.85 -1.53
C ASP A 38 -7.25 12.06 -0.82
N GLU A 39 -6.45 12.77 -0.04
CA GLU A 39 -6.80 14.02 0.66
C GLU A 39 -7.91 13.89 1.72
N THR A 40 -8.37 12.70 2.05
CA THR A 40 -9.26 12.50 3.20
C THR A 40 -8.43 12.47 4.49
N PRO A 41 -9.00 12.87 5.66
CA PRO A 41 -8.22 12.98 6.90
C PRO A 41 -7.52 11.70 7.33
N GLY A 42 -8.20 10.56 7.31
CA GLY A 42 -7.61 9.28 7.70
C GLY A 42 -6.53 8.80 6.73
N CYS A 43 -6.77 8.95 5.43
CA CYS A 43 -5.80 8.55 4.39
C CYS A 43 -4.59 9.48 4.37
N THR A 44 -4.78 10.77 4.61
CA THR A 44 -3.68 11.73 4.73
C THR A 44 -2.81 11.38 5.94
N LYS A 45 -3.43 11.09 7.09
CA LYS A 45 -2.71 10.68 8.29
C LYS A 45 -1.91 9.40 8.06
N GLU A 46 -2.49 8.39 7.39
CA GLU A 46 -1.81 7.14 7.06
C GLU A 46 -0.62 7.37 6.13
N ALA A 47 -0.83 8.11 5.05
CA ALA A 47 0.24 8.42 4.09
C ALA A 47 1.38 9.20 4.74
N CYS A 48 1.07 10.19 5.56
CA CYS A 48 2.09 10.96 6.28
C CYS A 48 2.83 10.11 7.32
N SER A 49 2.16 9.16 7.94
CA SER A 49 2.82 8.23 8.87
C SER A 49 3.79 7.30 8.12
N PHE A 50 3.42 6.79 6.95
CA PHE A 50 4.34 6.05 6.10
C PHE A 50 5.51 6.93 5.64
N ARG A 51 5.23 8.18 5.24
CA ARG A 51 6.27 9.15 4.86
C ARG A 51 7.28 9.35 5.98
N ASP A 52 6.79 9.59 7.21
CA ASP A 52 7.65 9.88 8.35
C ASP A 52 8.51 8.66 8.75
N SER A 53 8.05 7.46 8.45
CA SER A 53 8.76 6.19 8.70
C SER A 53 9.47 5.64 7.45
N TYR A 54 9.41 6.34 6.32
CA TYR A 54 9.90 5.80 5.04
C TYR A 54 11.39 5.46 5.08
N GLU A 55 12.18 6.27 5.72
CA GLU A 55 13.62 6.02 5.88
C GLU A 55 13.88 4.72 6.64
N ASP A 56 13.07 4.41 7.65
CA ASP A 56 13.15 3.15 8.40
C ASP A 56 12.76 1.95 7.53
N PHE A 57 11.73 2.11 6.68
CA PHE A 57 11.34 1.07 5.73
C PHE A 57 12.46 0.80 4.72
N THR A 58 13.04 1.83 4.11
CA THR A 58 14.11 1.67 3.13
C THR A 58 15.39 1.13 3.76
N ALA A 59 15.73 1.53 4.97
CA ALA A 59 16.86 0.99 5.71
C ALA A 59 16.72 -0.50 6.00
N ALA A 60 15.49 -0.99 6.14
CA ALA A 60 15.18 -2.40 6.30
C ALA A 60 15.01 -3.15 4.96
N GLY A 61 15.30 -2.51 3.83
CA GLY A 61 15.23 -3.14 2.51
C GLY A 61 13.82 -3.23 1.94
N ALA A 62 12.89 -2.39 2.40
CA ALA A 62 11.50 -2.42 1.97
C ALA A 62 11.14 -1.23 1.09
N GLU A 63 10.16 -1.43 0.22
CA GLU A 63 9.49 -0.38 -0.54
C GLU A 63 8.04 -0.28 -0.09
N VAL A 64 7.47 0.93 -0.15
CA VAL A 64 6.08 1.21 0.19
C VAL A 64 5.32 1.66 -1.05
N ILE A 65 4.15 1.07 -1.28
CA ILE A 65 3.26 1.44 -2.38
C ILE A 65 1.84 1.61 -1.83
N GLY A 66 1.22 2.74 -2.14
CA GLY A 66 -0.18 2.98 -1.82
C GLY A 66 -1.07 2.77 -3.05
N ILE A 67 -2.27 2.23 -2.86
CA ILE A 67 -3.24 1.98 -3.93
C ILE A 67 -4.61 2.52 -3.51
N SER A 68 -5.21 3.33 -4.36
CA SER A 68 -6.60 3.77 -4.22
C SER A 68 -7.27 3.84 -5.59
N ARG A 69 -8.56 4.19 -5.60
CA ARG A 69 -9.32 4.34 -6.84
C ARG A 69 -9.14 5.69 -7.50
N ASP A 70 -8.38 6.60 -6.89
CA ASP A 70 -8.08 7.92 -7.46
C ASP A 70 -7.21 7.78 -8.70
N ASP A 71 -7.31 8.75 -9.62
CA ASP A 71 -6.52 8.76 -10.84
C ASP A 71 -5.08 9.28 -10.62
N ALA A 72 -4.27 9.21 -11.67
CA ALA A 72 -2.87 9.63 -11.60
C ALA A 72 -2.71 11.13 -11.27
N SER A 73 -3.61 11.96 -11.76
CA SER A 73 -3.61 13.40 -11.48
C SER A 73 -3.86 13.69 -9.99
N SER A 74 -4.84 13.01 -9.40
CA SER A 74 -5.13 13.08 -7.96
C SER A 74 -3.91 12.64 -7.13
N HIS A 75 -3.30 11.52 -7.50
CA HIS A 75 -2.10 11.01 -6.82
C HIS A 75 -0.92 11.98 -6.91
N ALA A 76 -0.71 12.60 -8.07
CA ALA A 76 0.35 13.59 -8.24
C ALA A 76 0.16 14.78 -7.28
N GLY A 77 -1.07 15.28 -7.15
CA GLY A 77 -1.42 16.34 -6.21
C GLY A 77 -1.24 15.92 -4.76
N PHE A 78 -1.69 14.74 -4.41
CA PHE A 78 -1.56 14.20 -3.05
C PHE A 78 -0.10 14.05 -2.64
N LYS A 79 0.72 13.48 -3.52
CA LYS A 79 2.18 13.35 -3.29
C LYS A 79 2.85 14.72 -3.11
N ALA A 80 2.52 15.68 -3.98
CA ALA A 80 3.10 17.02 -3.90
C ALA A 80 2.70 17.74 -2.63
N ASN A 81 1.41 17.69 -2.26
CA ASN A 81 0.87 18.39 -1.09
C ASN A 81 1.46 17.89 0.22
N HIS A 82 1.77 16.60 0.30
CA HIS A 82 2.24 15.97 1.54
C HIS A 82 3.67 15.43 1.45
N LYS A 83 4.37 15.71 0.35
CA LYS A 83 5.77 15.29 0.12
C LYS A 83 5.96 13.78 0.33
N LEU A 84 5.09 12.99 -0.30
CA LEU A 84 5.14 11.54 -0.20
C LEU A 84 6.28 10.99 -1.08
N PRO A 85 7.27 10.26 -0.51
CA PRO A 85 8.43 9.78 -1.26
C PRO A 85 8.20 8.44 -1.96
N PHE A 86 7.04 7.84 -1.79
CA PHE A 86 6.73 6.51 -2.33
C PHE A 86 5.68 6.60 -3.44
N THR A 87 5.54 5.51 -4.19
CA THR A 87 4.64 5.42 -5.34
C THR A 87 3.19 5.23 -4.90
N LEU A 88 2.28 5.94 -5.57
CA LEU A 88 0.84 5.73 -5.46
C LEU A 88 0.31 5.20 -6.80
N LEU A 89 -0.50 4.14 -6.74
CA LEU A 89 -1.07 3.48 -7.90
C LEU A 89 -2.57 3.68 -7.97
N SER A 90 -3.08 3.73 -9.21
CA SER A 90 -4.49 3.98 -9.50
C SER A 90 -5.21 2.68 -9.88
N ASP A 91 -6.13 2.26 -9.02
CA ASP A 91 -7.05 1.14 -9.24
C ASP A 91 -8.45 1.70 -9.49
N THR A 92 -8.60 2.45 -10.60
CA THR A 92 -9.77 3.32 -10.83
C THR A 92 -11.10 2.59 -10.84
N ASP A 93 -11.14 1.36 -11.31
CA ASP A 93 -12.36 0.54 -11.31
C ASP A 93 -12.49 -0.37 -10.06
N GLY A 94 -11.48 -0.38 -9.19
CA GLY A 94 -11.47 -1.22 -7.99
C GLY A 94 -11.25 -2.70 -8.26
N SER A 95 -10.84 -3.07 -9.47
CA SER A 95 -10.68 -4.49 -9.86
C SER A 95 -9.56 -5.19 -9.08
N VAL A 96 -8.45 -4.52 -8.84
CA VAL A 96 -7.32 -5.08 -8.10
C VAL A 96 -7.70 -5.24 -6.62
N ALA A 97 -8.35 -4.26 -6.02
CA ALA A 97 -8.85 -4.37 -4.66
C ALA A 97 -9.79 -5.57 -4.51
N THR A 98 -10.69 -5.75 -5.47
CA THR A 98 -11.61 -6.90 -5.49
C THR A 98 -10.85 -8.22 -5.62
N GLN A 99 -9.88 -8.29 -6.53
CA GLN A 99 -9.05 -9.48 -6.75
C GLN A 99 -8.27 -9.86 -5.48
N TRP A 100 -7.78 -8.87 -4.75
CA TRP A 100 -7.01 -9.10 -3.52
C TRP A 100 -7.90 -9.34 -2.30
N GLY A 101 -9.20 -9.23 -2.44
CA GLY A 101 -10.16 -9.45 -1.35
C GLY A 101 -10.26 -8.28 -0.39
N VAL A 102 -9.94 -7.07 -0.85
CA VAL A 102 -10.12 -5.83 -0.07
C VAL A 102 -11.58 -5.43 -0.16
N LYS A 103 -12.34 -5.71 0.89
CA LYS A 103 -13.78 -5.47 0.93
C LYS A 103 -14.09 -4.03 1.31
N LYS A 104 -15.22 -3.52 0.79
CA LYS A 104 -15.75 -2.22 1.18
C LYS A 104 -16.26 -2.28 2.62
N THR A 105 -15.97 -1.23 3.39
CA THR A 105 -16.51 -1.06 4.74
C THR A 105 -17.98 -0.68 4.63
N PHE A 106 -18.85 -1.44 5.30
CA PHE A 106 -20.32 -1.27 5.22
C PHE A 106 -20.85 -1.30 3.77
N GLY A 107 -20.14 -1.94 2.86
CA GLY A 107 -20.53 -2.00 1.44
C GLY A 107 -20.41 -0.68 0.67
N LEU A 108 -19.93 0.41 1.28
CA LEU A 108 -19.94 1.76 0.71
C LEU A 108 -18.55 2.37 0.54
N ILE A 109 -17.70 2.26 1.56
CA ILE A 109 -16.38 2.90 1.58
C ILE A 109 -15.33 1.88 1.17
N PRO A 110 -14.43 2.20 0.18
CA PRO A 110 -13.34 1.30 -0.17
C PRO A 110 -12.53 0.89 1.06
N GLY A 111 -12.07 -0.34 1.09
CA GLY A 111 -11.40 -0.92 2.25
C GLY A 111 -10.02 -0.32 2.53
N ARG A 112 -9.57 -0.47 3.77
CA ARG A 112 -8.22 -0.09 4.19
C ARG A 112 -7.51 -1.34 4.68
N VAL A 113 -6.58 -1.85 3.85
CA VAL A 113 -5.84 -3.09 4.13
C VAL A 113 -4.38 -2.88 3.77
N THR A 114 -3.48 -3.32 4.63
CA THR A 114 -2.05 -3.28 4.37
C THR A 114 -1.50 -4.70 4.28
N PHE A 115 -0.80 -4.98 3.18
CA PHE A 115 -0.14 -6.25 2.92
C PHE A 115 1.37 -6.06 3.03
N VAL A 116 2.05 -7.07 3.55
CA VAL A 116 3.51 -7.14 3.52
C VAL A 116 3.93 -8.42 2.80
N PHE A 117 4.75 -8.27 1.75
CA PHE A 117 5.33 -9.38 0.99
C PHE A 117 6.84 -9.43 1.27
N ASP A 118 7.37 -10.64 1.45
CA ASP A 118 8.82 -10.81 1.61
C ASP A 118 9.57 -10.67 0.27
N LYS A 119 10.88 -10.82 0.30
CA LYS A 119 11.74 -10.70 -0.90
C LYS A 119 11.39 -11.71 -1.99
N ALA A 120 10.81 -12.84 -1.63
CA ALA A 120 10.37 -13.86 -2.59
C ALA A 120 8.99 -13.55 -3.18
N GLY A 121 8.33 -12.48 -2.72
CA GLY A 121 6.99 -12.13 -3.16
C GLY A 121 5.89 -12.92 -2.48
N VAL A 122 6.14 -13.44 -1.29
CA VAL A 122 5.15 -14.20 -0.50
C VAL A 122 4.53 -13.30 0.56
N CYS A 123 3.21 -13.27 0.63
CA CYS A 123 2.47 -12.48 1.62
C CYS A 123 2.75 -12.98 3.03
N LYS A 124 3.23 -12.10 3.89
CA LYS A 124 3.56 -12.40 5.29
C LYS A 124 2.61 -11.74 6.27
N SER A 125 1.86 -10.72 5.85
CA SER A 125 0.88 -10.05 6.70
C SER A 125 -0.24 -9.44 5.87
N ARG A 126 -1.43 -9.47 6.44
CA ARG A 126 -2.63 -8.81 5.94
C ARG A 126 -3.32 -8.15 7.13
N PHE A 127 -3.27 -6.83 7.22
CA PHE A 127 -3.85 -6.07 8.33
C PHE A 127 -5.00 -5.20 7.82
N GLU A 128 -6.19 -5.40 8.37
CA GLU A 128 -7.40 -4.64 8.01
C GLU A 128 -7.87 -3.78 9.17
N SER A 129 -8.05 -2.48 8.94
CA SER A 129 -8.74 -1.59 9.88
C SER A 129 -9.01 -0.25 9.20
N GLN A 130 -10.25 0.24 9.25
CA GLN A 130 -10.58 1.59 8.76
C GLN A 130 -10.17 2.67 9.75
N ILE A 131 -10.15 2.35 11.03
CA ILE A 131 -10.01 3.33 12.11
C ILE A 131 -8.59 3.44 12.63
N ARG A 132 -7.90 2.30 12.78
CA ARG A 132 -6.56 2.25 13.37
C ARG A 132 -5.48 2.56 12.36
N VAL A 133 -5.51 3.78 11.83
CA VAL A 133 -4.64 4.20 10.72
C VAL A 133 -3.14 4.07 11.05
N GLY A 134 -2.72 4.54 12.22
CA GLY A 134 -1.32 4.44 12.65
C GLY A 134 -0.85 3.01 12.84
N LYS A 135 -1.75 2.09 13.21
CA LYS A 135 -1.42 0.69 13.41
C LYS A 135 -1.03 -0.03 12.11
N HIS A 136 -1.57 0.39 10.95
CA HIS A 136 -1.14 -0.11 9.65
C HIS A 136 0.36 0.09 9.46
N VAL A 137 0.86 1.26 9.80
CA VAL A 137 2.27 1.62 9.67
C VAL A 137 3.12 0.88 10.69
N ASP A 138 2.70 0.87 11.95
CA ASP A 138 3.45 0.24 13.04
C ASP A 138 3.59 -1.27 12.84
N GLU A 139 2.51 -1.95 12.46
CA GLU A 139 2.53 -3.40 12.20
C GLU A 139 3.41 -3.73 11.00
N ALA A 140 3.29 -2.94 9.92
CA ALA A 140 4.09 -3.16 8.72
C ALA A 140 5.59 -2.95 9.01
N LEU A 141 5.94 -1.88 9.72
CA LEU A 141 7.34 -1.58 10.02
C LEU A 141 7.96 -2.63 10.94
N ALA A 142 7.22 -3.07 11.97
CA ALA A 142 7.69 -4.11 12.87
C ALA A 142 8.00 -5.42 12.11
N LEU A 143 7.11 -5.82 11.21
CA LEU A 143 7.30 -7.03 10.40
C LEU A 143 8.46 -6.88 9.41
N VAL A 144 8.57 -5.74 8.74
CA VAL A 144 9.65 -5.47 7.79
C VAL A 144 11.02 -5.55 8.50
N LYS A 145 11.15 -4.99 9.70
CA LYS A 145 12.37 -5.10 10.49
C LYS A 145 12.67 -6.54 10.87
N LYS A 146 11.65 -7.30 11.23
CA LYS A 146 11.79 -8.72 11.57
C LYS A 146 12.26 -9.55 10.37
N LEU A 147 11.72 -9.27 9.17
CA LEU A 147 12.11 -9.96 7.94
C LEU A 147 13.54 -9.61 7.49
N ALA A 148 14.03 -8.42 7.86
CA ALA A 148 15.38 -7.96 7.54
C ALA A 148 16.45 -8.54 8.48
N ALA A 149 16.05 -9.04 9.65
CA ALA A 149 16.96 -9.58 10.66
C ALA A 149 17.53 -10.95 10.28
#